data_2675add669afa29e766ae637e3085ab0
#
_entry.id   2675add669afa29e766ae637e3085ab0
#
_cell.length_a   1.000
_cell.length_b   1.000
_cell.length_c   1.000
_cell.angle_alpha   90.00
_cell.angle_beta   90.00
_cell.angle_gamma   90.00
#
_symmetry.space_group_name_H-M   'P 1'
#
loop_
_entity.id
_entity.type
_entity.pdbx_description
1 polymer ?
#
loop_
_entity_poly.entity_id
_entity_poly.type
_entity_poly.pdbx_seq_one_letter_code
_entity_poly.pdbx_strand_id
1 'polypeptide(L)'
;MELKSYQQQVINDLDIFLEYLQKYPTPALAFKNYWENKVGAYELKLDGTYSGMTPYKDNILKTPHVAIKVPTAGGKTFIACNAIHSIFSTYDSSRPKAVVWLVPWSNLLQQTASNLSDPTHPYRQKLNTLFNHSVEVYEKEALLQGANFNPTSVSEQLNIFVFNFSSLRINSKKKDDRKIYQQNGALEAFRDIVVEQDLVLPDTDESALINIIRSLNPLVIVDESHNAESDLSVEMLQNLNPS
;
A
#
# COMPACT_ATOMS: atom_id res chain seq x y z
N MET A 1 -22.38 -4.21 2.48
CA MET A 1 -21.83 -4.93 3.66
C MET A 1 -21.28 -3.90 4.64
N GLU A 2 -21.53 -4.07 5.94
CA GLU A 2 -21.03 -3.18 7.01
C GLU A 2 -19.96 -3.89 7.84
N LEU A 3 -19.10 -3.11 8.51
CA LEU A 3 -18.09 -3.63 9.42
C LEU A 3 -18.77 -4.26 10.65
N LYS A 4 -18.28 -5.43 11.05
CA LYS A 4 -18.66 -6.02 12.34
C LYS A 4 -17.98 -5.23 13.47
N SER A 5 -18.49 -5.35 14.71
CA SER A 5 -17.99 -4.57 15.85
C SER A 5 -16.47 -4.65 16.02
N TYR A 6 -15.87 -5.83 15.92
CA TYR A 6 -14.43 -5.97 16.05
C TYR A 6 -13.64 -5.37 14.86
N GLN A 7 -14.23 -5.40 13.65
CA GLN A 7 -13.62 -4.77 12.47
C GLN A 7 -13.67 -3.25 12.60
N GLN A 8 -14.78 -2.72 13.11
CA GLN A 8 -14.90 -1.29 13.42
C GLN A 8 -13.88 -0.86 14.48
N GLN A 9 -13.65 -1.70 15.50
CA GLN A 9 -12.62 -1.42 16.50
C GLN A 9 -11.23 -1.33 15.87
N VAL A 10 -10.90 -2.21 14.94
CA VAL A 10 -9.62 -2.16 14.19
C VAL A 10 -9.47 -0.84 13.43
N ILE A 11 -10.52 -0.40 12.75
CA ILE A 11 -10.49 0.90 12.03
C ILE A 11 -10.37 2.07 13.00
N ASN A 12 -11.10 2.07 14.09
CA ASN A 12 -11.00 3.12 15.13
C ASN A 12 -9.59 3.19 15.72
N ASP A 13 -8.96 2.05 16.00
CA ASP A 13 -7.58 2.01 16.50
C ASP A 13 -6.58 2.51 15.46
N LEU A 14 -6.81 2.22 14.18
CA LEU A 14 -6.03 2.80 13.08
C LEU A 14 -6.20 4.31 13.02
N ASP A 15 -7.43 4.83 13.05
CA ASP A 15 -7.71 6.27 13.00
C ASP A 15 -6.98 7.02 14.14
N ILE A 16 -7.03 6.49 15.36
CA ILE A 16 -6.30 7.05 16.49
C ILE A 16 -4.78 7.05 16.22
N PHE A 17 -4.23 5.95 15.68
CA PHE A 17 -2.81 5.90 15.34
C PHE A 17 -2.42 6.92 14.25
N LEU A 18 -3.27 7.12 13.24
CA LEU A 18 -3.05 8.14 12.20
C LEU A 18 -3.00 9.56 12.80
N GLU A 19 -3.81 9.87 13.80
CA GLU A 19 -3.74 11.14 14.54
C GLU A 19 -2.39 11.29 15.27
N TYR A 20 -1.85 10.21 15.83
CA TYR A 20 -0.51 10.22 16.42
C TYR A 20 0.59 10.45 15.37
N LEU A 21 0.46 9.87 14.18
CA LEU A 21 1.40 10.11 13.08
C LEU A 21 1.44 11.58 12.65
N GLN A 22 0.31 12.27 12.67
CA GLN A 22 0.27 13.72 12.41
C GLN A 22 0.88 14.55 13.52
N LYS A 23 0.77 14.09 14.77
CA LYS A 23 1.19 14.82 15.97
C LYS A 23 2.70 14.72 16.24
N TYR A 24 3.32 13.60 15.89
CA TYR A 24 4.72 13.32 16.24
C TYR A 24 5.63 13.31 15.00
N PRO A 25 6.90 13.74 15.13
CA PRO A 25 7.78 13.94 13.98
C PRO A 25 8.30 12.67 13.33
N THR A 26 8.15 11.50 13.97
CA THR A 26 8.58 10.22 13.41
C THR A 26 7.56 9.12 13.70
N PRO A 27 7.40 8.13 12.79
CA PRO A 27 6.51 7.00 13.02
C PRO A 27 6.83 6.22 14.30
N ALA A 28 8.11 6.04 14.62
CA ALA A 28 8.55 5.36 15.84
C ALA A 28 8.09 6.10 17.12
N LEU A 29 8.18 7.44 17.13
CA LEU A 29 7.73 8.23 18.26
C LEU A 29 6.19 8.27 18.36
N ALA A 30 5.50 8.36 17.24
CA ALA A 30 4.04 8.24 17.17
C ALA A 30 3.58 6.90 17.74
N PHE A 31 4.19 5.80 17.30
CA PHE A 31 3.88 4.45 17.75
C PHE A 31 4.12 4.26 19.24
N LYS A 32 5.27 4.75 19.76
CA LYS A 32 5.58 4.70 21.19
C LYS A 32 4.49 5.38 22.02
N ASN A 33 4.13 6.62 21.67
CA ASN A 33 3.13 7.40 22.41
C ASN A 33 1.72 6.81 22.28
N TYR A 34 1.33 6.33 21.11
CA TYR A 34 0.07 5.63 20.90
C TYR A 34 -0.03 4.41 21.83
N TRP A 35 1.02 3.59 21.85
CA TRP A 35 1.06 2.36 22.66
C TRP A 35 1.00 2.66 24.16
N GLU A 36 1.80 3.62 24.65
CA GLU A 36 1.83 4.00 26.05
C GLU A 36 0.45 4.48 26.55
N ASN A 37 -0.30 5.16 25.70
CA ASN A 37 -1.65 5.62 26.03
C ASN A 37 -2.72 4.51 25.94
N LYS A 38 -2.58 3.57 25.01
CA LYS A 38 -3.59 2.52 24.77
C LYS A 38 -3.39 1.29 25.62
N VAL A 39 -2.16 0.88 25.85
CA VAL A 39 -1.82 -0.42 26.45
C VAL A 39 -0.99 -0.27 27.72
N GLY A 40 -0.20 0.77 27.82
CA GLY A 40 0.72 1.04 28.92
C GLY A 40 2.19 1.02 28.51
N ALA A 41 3.06 1.48 29.39
CA ALA A 41 4.49 1.56 29.15
C ALA A 41 5.09 0.17 28.92
N TYR A 42 6.09 0.12 28.05
CA TYR A 42 6.92 -1.08 27.87
C TYR A 42 8.30 -0.87 28.50
N GLU A 43 8.88 -1.94 29.00
CA GLU A 43 10.19 -1.92 29.64
C GLU A 43 11.14 -2.90 28.95
N LEU A 44 12.40 -2.47 28.76
CA LEU A 44 13.47 -3.35 28.32
C LEU A 44 13.90 -4.20 29.53
N LYS A 45 13.81 -5.52 29.41
CA LYS A 45 14.26 -6.46 30.41
C LYS A 45 15.77 -6.72 30.32
N LEU A 46 16.36 -7.23 31.38
CA LEU A 46 17.79 -7.54 31.45
C LEU A 46 18.25 -8.59 30.41
N ASP A 47 17.36 -9.43 29.92
CA ASP A 47 17.61 -10.42 28.86
C ASP A 47 17.52 -9.84 27.44
N GLY A 48 17.32 -8.52 27.30
CA GLY A 48 17.15 -7.82 26.02
C GLY A 48 15.76 -7.94 25.41
N THR A 49 14.80 -8.60 26.07
CA THR A 49 13.40 -8.64 25.63
C THR A 49 12.62 -7.44 26.17
N TYR A 50 11.44 -7.19 25.62
CA TYR A 50 10.56 -6.13 26.08
C TYR A 50 9.34 -6.71 26.81
N SER A 51 8.96 -6.08 27.92
CA SER A 51 7.65 -6.32 28.54
C SER A 51 6.60 -5.41 27.91
N GLY A 52 5.47 -5.99 27.56
CA GLY A 52 4.32 -5.26 27.04
C GLY A 52 4.30 -5.14 25.53
N MET A 53 5.28 -4.52 24.88
CA MET A 53 5.25 -4.24 23.44
C MET A 53 6.59 -4.49 22.76
N THR A 54 6.51 -4.99 21.51
CA THR A 54 7.67 -5.00 20.61
C THR A 54 7.92 -3.56 20.09
N PRO A 55 9.17 -3.06 20.10
CA PRO A 55 9.48 -1.75 19.55
C PRO A 55 9.08 -1.64 18.08
N TYR A 56 8.82 -0.41 17.66
CA TYR A 56 8.56 -0.11 16.26
C TYR A 56 9.74 -0.54 15.38
N LYS A 57 9.44 -1.27 14.31
CA LYS A 57 10.44 -1.67 13.30
C LYS A 57 10.38 -0.68 12.14
N ASP A 58 11.44 0.10 11.96
CA ASP A 58 11.58 1.09 10.89
C ASP A 58 12.33 0.46 9.70
N ASN A 59 11.70 -0.50 9.02
CA ASN A 59 12.31 -1.23 7.90
C ASN A 59 12.38 -0.36 6.63
N ILE A 60 11.45 0.58 6.46
CA ILE A 60 11.46 1.58 5.38
C ILE A 60 11.44 2.94 6.06
N LEU A 61 12.57 3.64 5.98
CA LEU A 61 12.76 4.92 6.67
C LEU A 61 11.63 5.92 6.37
N LYS A 62 11.11 6.53 7.41
CA LYS A 62 10.06 7.56 7.37
C LYS A 62 8.68 7.08 6.90
N THR A 63 8.53 5.83 6.51
CA THR A 63 7.23 5.27 6.10
C THR A 63 6.56 4.58 7.29
N PRO A 64 5.35 4.97 7.68
CA PRO A 64 4.63 4.32 8.78
C PRO A 64 4.31 2.86 8.46
N HIS A 65 4.55 1.97 9.41
CA HIS A 65 4.25 0.54 9.30
C HIS A 65 3.16 0.15 10.27
N VAL A 66 2.07 -0.40 9.76
CA VAL A 66 0.96 -0.92 10.58
C VAL A 66 0.69 -2.38 10.24
N ALA A 67 0.77 -3.24 11.23
CA ALA A 67 0.40 -4.65 11.10
C ALA A 67 -0.95 -4.90 11.78
N ILE A 68 -1.95 -5.28 10.98
CA ILE A 68 -3.30 -5.61 11.46
C ILE A 68 -3.43 -7.14 11.51
N LYS A 69 -3.44 -7.70 12.71
CA LYS A 69 -3.57 -9.14 12.90
C LYS A 69 -5.03 -9.52 13.15
N VAL A 70 -5.63 -10.20 12.19
CA VAL A 70 -7.03 -10.65 12.24
C VAL A 70 -7.07 -12.17 12.02
N PRO A 71 -7.94 -12.91 12.72
CA PRO A 71 -8.10 -14.34 12.51
C PRO A 71 -8.44 -14.70 11.06
N THR A 72 -8.16 -15.92 10.67
CA THR A 72 -8.59 -16.47 9.36
C THR A 72 -10.10 -16.30 9.20
N ALA A 73 -10.54 -15.94 8.00
CA ALA A 73 -11.94 -15.58 7.70
C ALA A 73 -12.48 -14.35 8.46
N GLY A 74 -11.63 -13.58 9.16
CA GLY A 74 -12.01 -12.34 9.84
C GLY A 74 -12.25 -11.15 8.93
N GLY A 75 -12.22 -11.33 7.60
CA GLY A 75 -12.50 -10.26 6.62
C GLY A 75 -11.36 -9.25 6.45
N LYS A 76 -10.11 -9.71 6.46
CA LYS A 76 -8.90 -8.86 6.27
C LYS A 76 -9.03 -7.91 5.10
N THR A 77 -9.44 -8.41 3.92
CA THR A 77 -9.60 -7.61 2.70
C THR A 77 -10.66 -6.51 2.86
N PHE A 78 -11.75 -6.80 3.57
CA PHE A 78 -12.80 -5.80 3.82
C PHE A 78 -12.33 -4.72 4.81
N ILE A 79 -11.56 -5.10 5.83
CA ILE A 79 -10.91 -4.16 6.74
C ILE A 79 -9.94 -3.28 5.95
N ALA A 80 -9.11 -3.87 5.06
CA ALA A 80 -8.18 -3.12 4.22
C ALA A 80 -8.89 -2.10 3.31
N CYS A 81 -10.02 -2.46 2.68
CA CYS A 81 -10.82 -1.51 1.90
C CYS A 81 -11.29 -0.30 2.73
N ASN A 82 -11.64 -0.49 3.99
CA ASN A 82 -12.02 0.61 4.89
C ASN A 82 -10.79 1.39 5.37
N ALA A 83 -9.67 0.71 5.66
CA ALA A 83 -8.42 1.34 6.07
C ALA A 83 -7.87 2.30 5.00
N ILE A 84 -7.98 1.96 3.71
CA ILE A 84 -7.61 2.87 2.61
C ILE A 84 -8.31 4.23 2.77
N HIS A 85 -9.61 4.22 3.04
CA HIS A 85 -10.36 5.46 3.21
C HIS A 85 -9.90 6.24 4.45
N SER A 86 -9.73 5.59 5.60
CA SER A 86 -9.23 6.21 6.82
C SER A 86 -7.88 6.88 6.59
N ILE A 87 -6.95 6.19 5.93
CA ILE A 87 -5.59 6.72 5.67
C ILE A 87 -5.66 7.95 4.76
N PHE A 88 -6.34 7.88 3.62
CA PHE A 88 -6.43 9.04 2.70
C PHE A 88 -7.27 10.19 3.25
N SER A 89 -8.19 9.94 4.16
CA SER A 89 -9.02 11.00 4.76
C SER A 89 -8.31 11.70 5.93
N THR A 90 -7.50 10.97 6.68
CA THR A 90 -6.89 11.47 7.93
C THR A 90 -5.43 11.86 7.73
N TYR A 91 -4.65 11.04 7.04
CA TYR A 91 -3.20 11.18 6.99
C TYR A 91 -2.67 11.81 5.69
N ASP A 92 -3.22 11.45 4.54
CA ASP A 92 -2.72 11.90 3.22
C ASP A 92 -3.84 12.33 2.28
N SER A 93 -4.36 13.55 2.48
CA SER A 93 -5.50 14.06 1.69
C SER A 93 -5.10 14.78 0.39
N SER A 94 -3.81 15.10 0.18
CA SER A 94 -3.38 16.08 -0.83
C SER A 94 -2.83 15.50 -2.13
N ARG A 95 -2.69 14.18 -2.26
CA ARG A 95 -2.04 13.50 -3.39
C ARG A 95 -3.01 12.71 -4.25
N PRO A 96 -2.62 12.36 -5.50
CA PRO A 96 -3.30 11.31 -6.24
C PRO A 96 -3.42 10.04 -5.39
N LYS A 97 -4.62 9.51 -5.25
CA LYS A 97 -4.87 8.34 -4.39
C LYS A 97 -4.43 7.07 -5.10
N ALA A 98 -3.24 6.60 -4.78
CA ALA A 98 -2.66 5.37 -5.33
C ALA A 98 -2.44 4.32 -4.23
N VAL A 99 -2.83 3.09 -4.51
CA VAL A 99 -2.65 1.93 -3.64
C VAL A 99 -1.94 0.83 -4.42
N VAL A 100 -0.85 0.31 -3.89
CA VAL A 100 -0.25 -0.94 -4.36
C VAL A 100 -0.71 -2.07 -3.44
N TRP A 101 -1.48 -3.00 -3.98
CA TRP A 101 -1.96 -4.17 -3.25
C TRP A 101 -1.12 -5.39 -3.62
N LEU A 102 -0.32 -5.85 -2.68
CA LEU A 102 0.59 -6.97 -2.85
C LEU A 102 -0.01 -8.26 -2.31
N VAL A 103 -0.03 -9.26 -3.15
CA VAL A 103 -0.45 -10.62 -2.78
C VAL A 103 0.70 -11.61 -2.98
N PRO A 104 0.79 -12.69 -2.18
CA PRO A 104 1.92 -13.62 -2.25
C PRO A 104 1.93 -14.50 -3.50
N TRP A 105 0.75 -14.88 -4.03
CA TRP A 105 0.62 -15.89 -5.07
C TRP A 105 -0.25 -15.44 -6.24
N SER A 106 0.01 -15.97 -7.43
CA SER A 106 -0.71 -15.59 -8.66
C SER A 106 -2.20 -15.92 -8.63
N ASN A 107 -2.62 -17.00 -7.96
CA ASN A 107 -4.04 -17.33 -7.79
C ASN A 107 -4.76 -16.29 -6.91
N LEU A 108 -4.10 -15.77 -5.87
CA LEU A 108 -4.66 -14.71 -5.04
C LEU A 108 -4.70 -13.38 -5.80
N LEU A 109 -3.77 -13.14 -6.74
CA LEU A 109 -3.79 -11.94 -7.58
C LEU A 109 -5.09 -11.86 -8.38
N GLN A 110 -5.42 -12.91 -9.14
CA GLN A 110 -6.65 -12.95 -9.93
C GLN A 110 -7.90 -12.82 -9.06
N GLN A 111 -7.95 -13.52 -7.92
CA GLN A 111 -9.06 -13.42 -6.98
C GLN A 111 -9.21 -12.02 -6.42
N THR A 112 -8.12 -11.39 -5.98
CA THR A 112 -8.13 -10.04 -5.39
C THR A 112 -8.52 -9.01 -6.45
N ALA A 113 -7.89 -9.04 -7.62
CA ALA A 113 -8.22 -8.14 -8.71
C ALA A 113 -9.68 -8.27 -9.14
N SER A 114 -10.18 -9.50 -9.33
CA SER A 114 -11.58 -9.74 -9.67
C SER A 114 -12.55 -9.22 -8.61
N ASN A 115 -12.31 -9.52 -7.33
CA ASN A 115 -13.18 -9.07 -6.24
C ASN A 115 -13.22 -7.54 -6.08
N LEU A 116 -12.10 -6.86 -6.35
CA LEU A 116 -12.01 -5.41 -6.29
C LEU A 116 -12.56 -4.73 -7.55
N SER A 117 -12.58 -5.40 -8.69
CA SER A 117 -13.09 -4.88 -9.97
C SER A 117 -14.57 -5.11 -10.18
N ASP A 118 -15.11 -6.23 -9.67
CA ASP A 118 -16.52 -6.61 -9.88
C ASP A 118 -17.47 -5.64 -9.14
N PRO A 119 -18.28 -4.84 -9.87
CA PRO A 119 -19.19 -3.87 -9.27
C PRO A 119 -20.25 -4.48 -8.36
N THR A 120 -20.51 -5.78 -8.46
CA THR A 120 -21.46 -6.52 -7.61
C THR A 120 -20.82 -7.07 -6.35
N HIS A 121 -19.49 -7.13 -6.28
CA HIS A 121 -18.77 -7.65 -5.13
C HIS A 121 -18.79 -6.67 -3.95
N PRO A 122 -19.00 -7.13 -2.69
CA PRO A 122 -19.09 -6.26 -1.52
C PRO A 122 -17.87 -5.35 -1.29
N TYR A 123 -16.66 -5.78 -1.68
CA TYR A 123 -15.44 -4.96 -1.54
C TYR A 123 -15.47 -3.77 -2.50
N ARG A 124 -15.81 -4.01 -3.79
CA ARG A 124 -15.94 -2.94 -4.77
C ARG A 124 -17.07 -1.98 -4.41
N GLN A 125 -18.21 -2.48 -3.98
CA GLN A 125 -19.33 -1.65 -3.53
C GLN A 125 -18.93 -0.76 -2.37
N LYS A 126 -18.15 -1.27 -1.40
CA LYS A 126 -17.66 -0.48 -0.28
C LYS A 126 -16.70 0.62 -0.75
N LEU A 127 -15.73 0.29 -1.59
CA LEU A 127 -14.82 1.28 -2.17
C LEU A 127 -15.58 2.34 -2.97
N ASN A 128 -16.53 1.95 -3.80
CA ASN A 128 -17.37 2.88 -4.55
C ASN A 128 -18.12 3.85 -3.63
N THR A 129 -18.67 3.35 -2.52
CA THR A 129 -19.34 4.21 -1.51
C THR A 129 -18.37 5.18 -0.86
N LEU A 130 -17.17 4.73 -0.50
CA LEU A 130 -16.17 5.53 0.21
C LEU A 130 -15.47 6.56 -0.68
N PHE A 131 -15.35 6.29 -1.98
CA PHE A 131 -14.64 7.13 -2.95
C PHE A 131 -15.54 7.67 -4.07
N ASN A 132 -16.85 7.84 -3.80
CA ASN A 132 -17.81 8.44 -4.72
C ASN A 132 -17.83 7.82 -6.12
N HIS A 133 -17.71 6.49 -6.21
CA HIS A 133 -17.60 5.73 -7.45
C HIS A 133 -16.38 6.02 -8.32
N SER A 134 -15.43 6.83 -7.85
CA SER A 134 -14.18 7.15 -8.55
C SER A 134 -13.08 6.18 -8.13
N VAL A 135 -13.16 4.93 -8.54
CA VAL A 135 -12.20 3.85 -8.21
C VAL A 135 -11.86 3.06 -9.45
N GLU A 136 -10.59 2.83 -9.70
CA GLU A 136 -10.12 1.96 -10.76
C GLU A 136 -9.12 0.93 -10.23
N VAL A 137 -9.20 -0.30 -10.74
CA VAL A 137 -8.37 -1.41 -10.33
C VAL A 137 -7.61 -1.93 -11.54
N TYR A 138 -6.30 -2.00 -11.41
CA TYR A 138 -5.42 -2.37 -12.51
C TYR A 138 -4.59 -3.59 -12.15
N GLU A 139 -4.48 -4.51 -13.10
CA GLU A 139 -3.44 -5.53 -13.13
C GLU A 139 -2.24 -5.05 -13.97
N LYS A 140 -1.09 -5.70 -13.82
CA LYS A 140 0.16 -5.32 -14.47
C LYS A 140 0.03 -5.13 -15.98
N GLU A 141 -0.65 -6.01 -16.65
CA GLU A 141 -0.79 -6.00 -18.11
C GLU A 141 -1.57 -4.78 -18.60
N ALA A 142 -2.65 -4.41 -17.92
CA ALA A 142 -3.44 -3.21 -18.22
C ALA A 142 -2.61 -1.92 -18.03
N LEU A 143 -1.83 -1.85 -16.96
CA LEU A 143 -0.92 -0.73 -16.69
C LEU A 143 0.14 -0.60 -17.79
N LEU A 144 0.79 -1.71 -18.17
CA LEU A 144 1.84 -1.71 -19.20
C LEU A 144 1.29 -1.34 -20.59
N GLN A 145 0.00 -1.55 -20.85
CA GLN A 145 -0.68 -1.15 -22.08
C GLN A 145 -1.21 0.29 -22.07
N GLY A 146 -1.16 0.97 -20.90
CA GLY A 146 -1.79 2.28 -20.73
C GLY A 146 -3.32 2.21 -20.83
N ALA A 147 -3.93 1.05 -20.62
CA ALA A 147 -5.38 0.87 -20.75
C ALA A 147 -6.11 1.61 -19.62
N ASN A 148 -6.80 2.71 -19.97
CA ASN A 148 -7.45 3.63 -19.03
C ASN A 148 -6.52 4.23 -17.97
N PHE A 149 -5.22 4.05 -18.10
CA PHE A 149 -4.20 4.52 -17.18
C PHE A 149 -3.44 5.69 -17.85
N ASN A 150 -3.73 6.91 -17.42
CA ASN A 150 -3.14 8.13 -17.92
C ASN A 150 -3.07 9.19 -16.80
N PRO A 151 -2.31 10.29 -16.96
CA PRO A 151 -2.13 11.30 -15.91
C PRO A 151 -3.43 11.90 -15.37
N THR A 152 -4.43 12.11 -16.22
CA THR A 152 -5.74 12.66 -15.81
C THR A 152 -6.49 11.66 -14.93
N SER A 153 -6.63 10.41 -15.40
CA SER A 153 -7.34 9.37 -14.62
C SER A 153 -6.70 9.12 -13.26
N VAL A 154 -5.36 9.17 -13.20
CA VAL A 154 -4.62 8.98 -11.94
C VAL A 154 -4.90 10.09 -10.94
N SER A 155 -5.08 11.33 -11.38
CA SER A 155 -5.33 12.47 -10.48
C SER A 155 -6.76 12.53 -9.93
N GLU A 156 -7.73 11.95 -10.65
CA GLU A 156 -9.16 12.13 -10.37
C GLU A 156 -9.81 10.99 -9.56
N GLN A 157 -9.12 9.87 -9.40
CA GLN A 157 -9.72 8.67 -8.83
C GLN A 157 -8.78 7.94 -7.84
N LEU A 158 -9.33 6.97 -7.11
CA LEU A 158 -8.55 5.98 -6.37
C LEU A 158 -8.01 4.94 -7.35
N ASN A 159 -6.70 4.82 -7.45
CA ASN A 159 -6.03 3.86 -8.31
C ASN A 159 -5.50 2.70 -7.47
N ILE A 160 -5.95 1.49 -7.71
CA ILE A 160 -5.51 0.29 -7.01
C ILE A 160 -4.73 -0.60 -7.99
N PHE A 161 -3.44 -0.75 -7.75
CA PHE A 161 -2.54 -1.59 -8.53
C PHE A 161 -2.34 -2.92 -7.83
N VAL A 162 -2.86 -4.01 -8.39
CA VAL A 162 -2.76 -5.34 -7.80
C VAL A 162 -1.58 -6.09 -8.40
N PHE A 163 -0.60 -6.41 -7.55
CA PHE A 163 0.62 -7.12 -7.95
C PHE A 163 0.87 -8.34 -7.05
N ASN A 164 1.61 -9.30 -7.57
CA ASN A 164 2.31 -10.27 -6.74
C ASN A 164 3.75 -9.81 -6.51
N PHE A 165 4.40 -10.30 -5.46
CA PHE A 165 5.77 -9.95 -5.14
C PHE A 165 6.76 -10.24 -6.27
N SER A 166 6.55 -11.26 -7.09
CA SER A 166 7.45 -11.58 -8.20
C SER A 166 7.48 -10.49 -9.26
N SER A 167 6.37 -9.75 -9.43
CA SER A 167 6.28 -8.63 -10.38
C SER A 167 7.19 -7.45 -10.03
N LEU A 168 7.64 -7.34 -8.79
CA LEU A 168 8.50 -6.27 -8.29
C LEU A 168 10.00 -6.64 -8.27
N ARG A 169 10.38 -7.81 -8.74
CA ARG A 169 11.79 -8.27 -8.74
C ARG A 169 12.57 -7.71 -9.91
N ILE A 170 13.54 -6.83 -9.65
CA ILE A 170 14.46 -6.29 -10.66
C ILE A 170 15.27 -7.42 -11.32
N ASN A 171 15.80 -8.33 -10.52
CA ASN A 171 16.68 -9.42 -10.97
C ASN A 171 15.92 -10.71 -11.30
N SER A 172 14.62 -10.64 -11.64
CA SER A 172 13.88 -11.82 -12.05
C SER A 172 14.45 -12.43 -13.33
N LYS A 173 14.57 -13.77 -13.36
CA LYS A 173 14.91 -14.52 -14.57
C LYS A 173 13.79 -14.48 -15.61
N LYS A 174 12.57 -14.18 -15.20
CA LYS A 174 11.41 -14.07 -16.08
C LYS A 174 11.38 -12.67 -16.72
N LYS A 175 11.40 -12.62 -18.05
CA LYS A 175 11.34 -11.35 -18.80
C LYS A 175 10.10 -10.52 -18.44
N ASP A 176 8.96 -11.16 -18.19
CA ASP A 176 7.70 -10.48 -17.86
C ASP A 176 7.73 -9.75 -16.52
N ASP A 177 8.44 -10.27 -15.52
CA ASP A 177 8.57 -9.60 -14.23
C ASP A 177 9.34 -8.27 -14.34
N ARG A 178 10.31 -8.19 -15.26
CA ARG A 178 11.15 -7.01 -15.49
C ARG A 178 10.50 -5.92 -16.32
N LYS A 179 9.36 -6.16 -16.97
CA LYS A 179 8.71 -5.18 -17.85
C LYS A 179 8.34 -3.88 -17.14
N ILE A 180 8.06 -3.92 -15.84
CA ILE A 180 7.74 -2.72 -15.07
C ILE A 180 8.93 -1.75 -14.92
N TYR A 181 10.16 -2.23 -15.13
CA TYR A 181 11.40 -1.44 -15.05
C TYR A 181 11.91 -0.99 -16.43
N GLN A 182 11.24 -1.39 -17.51
CA GLN A 182 11.65 -1.06 -18.87
C GLN A 182 10.94 0.17 -19.38
N GLN A 183 11.59 0.90 -20.29
CA GLN A 183 10.98 1.97 -21.05
C GLN A 183 9.68 1.49 -21.69
N ASN A 184 8.64 2.33 -21.60
CA ASN A 184 7.32 2.00 -22.11
C ASN A 184 6.66 3.20 -22.81
N GLY A 185 6.65 3.17 -24.15
CA GLY A 185 6.05 4.22 -24.96
C GLY A 185 4.54 4.45 -24.73
N ALA A 186 3.80 3.43 -24.25
CA ALA A 186 2.40 3.60 -23.89
C ALA A 186 2.20 4.50 -22.64
N LEU A 187 3.25 4.72 -21.86
CA LEU A 187 3.26 5.51 -20.64
C LEU A 187 3.99 6.84 -20.77
N GLU A 188 4.42 7.21 -21.98
CA GLU A 188 5.19 8.43 -22.23
C GLU A 188 4.51 9.70 -21.72
N ALA A 189 3.17 9.75 -21.75
CA ALA A 189 2.40 10.88 -21.25
C ALA A 189 2.58 11.19 -19.75
N PHE A 190 3.12 10.24 -18.98
CA PHE A 190 3.39 10.45 -17.55
C PHE A 190 4.71 11.19 -17.28
N ARG A 191 5.68 11.15 -18.21
CA ARG A 191 7.04 11.65 -18.05
C ARG A 191 7.08 13.07 -17.48
N ASP A 192 6.40 14.01 -18.09
CA ASP A 192 6.47 15.44 -17.75
C ASP A 192 5.35 15.91 -16.79
N ILE A 193 4.40 15.04 -16.48
CA ILE A 193 3.18 15.41 -15.72
C ILE A 193 3.19 14.80 -14.33
N VAL A 194 3.64 13.55 -14.18
CA VAL A 194 3.54 12.76 -12.95
C VAL A 194 4.89 12.38 -12.41
N VAL A 195 5.86 12.04 -13.29
CA VAL A 195 7.14 11.49 -12.86
C VAL A 195 8.03 12.57 -12.24
N GLU A 196 8.43 12.35 -11.00
CA GLU A 196 9.40 13.18 -10.28
C GLU A 196 10.82 12.68 -10.57
N GLN A 197 11.65 13.53 -11.16
CA GLN A 197 13.01 13.18 -11.61
C GLN A 197 13.88 12.62 -10.49
N ASP A 198 13.79 13.20 -9.29
CA ASP A 198 14.57 12.77 -8.13
C ASP A 198 14.15 11.39 -7.59
N LEU A 199 12.99 10.90 -8.02
CA LEU A 199 12.46 9.59 -7.64
C LEU A 199 12.72 8.50 -8.68
N VAL A 200 13.25 8.83 -9.86
CA VAL A 200 13.56 7.84 -10.90
C VAL A 200 14.64 6.88 -10.41
N LEU A 201 14.36 5.58 -10.54
CA LEU A 201 15.33 4.55 -10.15
C LEU A 201 16.55 4.57 -11.06
N PRO A 202 17.77 4.36 -10.53
CA PRO A 202 18.98 4.23 -11.35
C PRO A 202 18.81 3.17 -12.45
N ASP A 203 19.39 3.44 -13.59
CA ASP A 203 19.38 2.55 -14.78
C ASP A 203 17.99 2.22 -15.34
N THR A 204 16.97 3.04 -15.03
CA THR A 204 15.61 2.92 -15.59
C THR A 204 15.20 4.17 -16.36
N ASP A 205 14.26 4.03 -17.28
CA ASP A 205 13.66 5.16 -18.03
C ASP A 205 12.48 5.78 -17.26
N GLU A 206 12.28 7.08 -17.43
CA GLU A 206 11.18 7.81 -16.80
C GLU A 206 9.80 7.24 -17.14
N SER A 207 9.63 6.72 -18.37
CA SER A 207 8.38 6.06 -18.79
C SER A 207 8.22 4.64 -18.25
N ALA A 208 9.18 4.13 -17.46
CA ALA A 208 9.02 2.84 -16.82
C ALA A 208 7.90 2.89 -15.76
N LEU A 209 7.01 1.91 -15.77
CA LEU A 209 5.86 1.86 -14.87
C LEU A 209 6.24 2.02 -13.39
N ILE A 210 7.37 1.46 -12.98
CA ILE A 210 7.82 1.56 -11.60
C ILE A 210 8.04 3.03 -11.17
N ASN A 211 8.61 3.88 -12.04
CA ASN A 211 8.89 5.28 -11.73
C ASN A 211 7.60 6.11 -11.64
N ILE A 212 6.61 5.78 -12.44
CA ILE A 212 5.26 6.38 -12.32
C ILE A 212 4.66 6.03 -10.96
N ILE A 213 4.67 4.74 -10.59
CA ILE A 213 4.14 4.29 -9.28
C ILE A 213 4.89 4.97 -8.13
N ARG A 214 6.21 5.05 -8.20
CA ARG A 214 7.05 5.73 -7.19
C ARG A 214 6.67 7.19 -6.99
N SER A 215 6.45 7.90 -8.08
CA SER A 215 6.08 9.33 -8.07
C SER A 215 4.68 9.56 -7.50
N LEU A 216 3.82 8.55 -7.49
CA LEU A 216 2.52 8.61 -6.82
C LEU A 216 2.59 8.41 -5.30
N ASN A 217 3.73 8.03 -4.75
CA ASN A 217 3.91 7.72 -3.31
C ASN A 217 2.78 6.84 -2.76
N PRO A 218 2.60 5.61 -3.26
CA PRO A 218 1.41 4.83 -2.99
C PRO A 218 1.32 4.36 -1.54
N LEU A 219 0.11 4.24 -1.04
CA LEU A 219 -0.18 3.38 0.10
C LEU A 219 0.08 1.92 -0.30
N VAL A 220 0.88 1.19 0.47
CA VAL A 220 1.16 -0.22 0.19
C VAL A 220 0.41 -1.12 1.16
N ILE A 221 -0.43 -2.00 0.61
CA ILE A 221 -1.12 -3.06 1.36
C ILE A 221 -0.43 -4.39 1.04
N VAL A 222 0.02 -5.08 2.08
CA VAL A 222 0.65 -6.39 1.95
C VAL A 222 -0.27 -7.43 2.55
N ASP A 223 -0.90 -8.24 1.71
CA ASP A 223 -1.68 -9.39 2.17
C ASP A 223 -0.73 -10.54 2.54
N GLU A 224 -1.02 -11.20 3.67
CA GLU A 224 -0.14 -12.22 4.26
C GLU A 224 1.29 -11.69 4.52
N SER A 225 1.41 -10.62 5.28
CA SER A 225 2.63 -9.82 5.51
C SER A 225 3.84 -10.60 6.03
N HIS A 226 3.66 -11.81 6.59
CA HIS A 226 4.76 -12.68 6.97
C HIS A 226 5.67 -13.09 5.79
N ASN A 227 5.20 -12.93 4.55
CA ASN A 227 6.00 -13.14 3.35
C ASN A 227 6.86 -11.90 2.97
N ALA A 228 6.68 -10.77 3.64
CA ALA A 228 7.34 -9.50 3.34
C ALA A 228 8.49 -9.13 4.29
N GLU A 229 8.92 -10.04 5.16
CA GLU A 229 9.95 -9.77 6.18
C GLU A 229 11.39 -10.01 5.70
N SER A 230 11.60 -10.57 4.50
CA SER A 230 12.94 -10.76 3.95
C SER A 230 13.56 -9.45 3.44
N ASP A 231 14.89 -9.35 3.46
CA ASP A 231 15.64 -8.19 2.93
C ASP A 231 15.25 -7.87 1.48
N LEU A 232 15.05 -8.91 0.66
CA LEU A 232 14.58 -8.75 -0.73
C LEU A 232 13.18 -8.14 -0.79
N SER A 233 12.29 -8.50 0.12
CA SER A 233 10.95 -7.92 0.17
C SER A 233 10.98 -6.46 0.61
N VAL A 234 11.85 -6.12 1.56
CA VAL A 234 12.08 -4.72 1.99
C VAL A 234 12.60 -3.88 0.84
N GLU A 235 13.58 -4.37 0.07
CA GLU A 235 14.08 -3.68 -1.13
C GLU A 235 12.97 -3.43 -2.16
N MET A 236 12.15 -4.44 -2.44
CA MET A 236 11.01 -4.30 -3.35
C MET A 236 9.99 -3.25 -2.88
N LEU A 237 9.72 -3.20 -1.57
CA LEU A 237 8.84 -2.18 -0.99
C LEU A 237 9.47 -0.78 -1.08
N GLN A 238 10.77 -0.63 -0.81
CA GLN A 238 11.49 0.64 -0.97
C GLN A 238 11.45 1.14 -2.43
N ASN A 239 11.50 0.22 -3.40
CA ASN A 239 11.37 0.58 -4.82
C ASN A 239 9.99 1.12 -5.19
N LEU A 240 8.98 0.94 -4.40
CA LEU A 240 7.66 1.56 -4.59
C LEU A 240 7.59 2.99 -4.05
N ASN A 241 8.54 3.41 -3.22
CA ASN A 241 8.53 4.69 -2.52
C ASN A 241 7.20 4.94 -1.77
N PRO A 242 6.80 4.06 -0.83
CA PRO A 242 5.50 4.15 -0.16
C PRO A 242 5.37 5.39 0.74
N SER A 243 4.15 5.88 0.88
CA SER A 243 3.78 6.99 1.76
C SER A 243 3.62 6.58 3.21
#